data_6985c686c5f76cc896c087c334bbbc4a
#
_entry.id   6985c686c5f76cc896c087c334bbbc4a
#
_cell.length_a   1.000
_cell.length_b   1.000
_cell.length_c   1.000
_cell.angle_alpha   90.00
_cell.angle_beta   90.00
_cell.angle_gamma   90.00
#
_symmetry.space_group_name_H-M   'P 1'
#
loop_
_entity.id
_entity.type
_entity.pdbx_description
1 polymer ?
#
loop_
_entity_poly.entity_id
_entity_poly.type
_entity_poly.pdbx_seq_one_letter_code
_entity_poly.pdbx_strand_id
1 'polypeptide(L)'
;MNVAFLDTVHPILKNKLEENGFHCKDCLTLTRDDILEGTLENINGIILRSRLQIDATILNTLPNLQWIARSGSGLENIDLIEAKKRNIQVYNSPEGNRDALGEHVLGMILMILHKLRSCDRSVHERVWAREKHRGTELSSKTVGILGYGEMGSSLALKLSGLGCKVIAYDKYKSDFSSDLVEEVSEAEFFQRSEIVSLHIPWTDETKNLVNSNWLSKFKHQFVFINSSRGAVVNTSDLLNALDSGQVSSIGLDVLEFEGRSLEGLDQIKDAESRATLTRLLTYPNVYLSPHVAGWTIESYIKLSAFLAQKILKDFSVKRT
;
A
#
# COMPACT_ATOMS: atom_id res chain seq x y z
N MET A 1 -22.36 1.20 -22.99
CA MET A 1 -20.94 1.55 -22.83
C MET A 1 -20.09 0.31 -22.93
N ASN A 2 -19.00 0.36 -23.71
CA ASN A 2 -18.07 -0.77 -23.87
C ASN A 2 -16.94 -0.69 -22.82
N VAL A 3 -16.67 -1.78 -22.11
CA VAL A 3 -15.71 -1.84 -21.01
C VAL A 3 -14.71 -2.94 -21.24
N ALA A 4 -13.41 -2.63 -21.19
CA ALA A 4 -12.33 -3.61 -21.29
C ALA A 4 -11.78 -3.96 -19.90
N PHE A 5 -11.72 -5.23 -19.58
CA PHE A 5 -11.07 -5.77 -18.40
C PHE A 5 -9.65 -6.21 -18.77
N LEU A 6 -8.65 -5.42 -18.38
CA LEU A 6 -7.24 -5.68 -18.68
C LEU A 6 -6.57 -6.59 -17.64
N ASP A 7 -7.13 -6.67 -16.44
CA ASP A 7 -6.65 -7.52 -15.35
C ASP A 7 -7.81 -8.32 -14.73
N THR A 8 -7.46 -9.44 -14.09
CA THR A 8 -8.43 -10.24 -13.35
C THR A 8 -8.84 -9.51 -12.08
N VAL A 9 -10.15 -9.30 -11.91
CA VAL A 9 -10.79 -8.73 -10.73
C VAL A 9 -11.93 -9.64 -10.28
N HIS A 10 -12.49 -9.42 -9.09
CA HIS A 10 -13.61 -10.25 -8.63
C HIS A 10 -14.83 -10.09 -9.56
N PRO A 11 -15.52 -11.19 -9.94
CA PRO A 11 -16.62 -11.18 -10.90
C PRO A 11 -17.77 -10.25 -10.57
N ILE A 12 -17.97 -9.90 -9.29
CA ILE A 12 -19.02 -8.98 -8.83
C ILE A 12 -18.98 -7.63 -9.57
N LEU A 13 -17.77 -7.14 -9.98
CA LEU A 13 -17.65 -5.89 -10.72
C LEU A 13 -18.26 -6.03 -12.12
N LYS A 14 -17.86 -7.06 -12.85
CA LYS A 14 -18.35 -7.35 -14.20
C LYS A 14 -19.87 -7.57 -14.18
N ASN A 15 -20.35 -8.43 -13.29
CA ASN A 15 -21.77 -8.73 -13.17
C ASN A 15 -22.62 -7.47 -12.92
N LYS A 16 -22.20 -6.63 -11.95
CA LYS A 16 -22.92 -5.38 -11.67
C LYS A 16 -22.92 -4.40 -12.84
N LEU A 17 -21.83 -4.30 -13.59
CA LEU A 17 -21.79 -3.45 -14.78
C LEU A 17 -22.71 -3.99 -15.89
N GLU A 18 -22.68 -5.29 -16.17
CA GLU A 18 -23.52 -5.93 -17.17
C GLU A 18 -25.01 -5.83 -16.83
N GLU A 19 -25.40 -6.03 -15.56
CA GLU A 19 -26.76 -5.83 -15.06
C GLU A 19 -27.28 -4.39 -15.28
N ASN A 20 -26.37 -3.42 -15.39
CA ASN A 20 -26.67 -2.01 -15.66
C ASN A 20 -26.41 -1.59 -17.11
N GLY A 21 -26.35 -2.54 -18.05
CA GLY A 21 -26.32 -2.28 -19.48
C GLY A 21 -24.93 -1.94 -20.06
N PHE A 22 -23.84 -2.25 -19.35
CA PHE A 22 -22.51 -2.13 -19.89
C PHE A 22 -22.16 -3.41 -20.68
N HIS A 23 -21.41 -3.27 -21.76
CA HIS A 23 -20.88 -4.38 -22.55
C HIS A 23 -19.43 -4.64 -22.12
N CYS A 24 -19.24 -5.67 -21.29
CA CYS A 24 -17.95 -6.00 -20.70
C CYS A 24 -17.21 -7.05 -21.51
N LYS A 25 -15.94 -6.76 -21.87
CA LYS A 25 -15.05 -7.65 -22.62
C LYS A 25 -13.82 -7.98 -21.78
N ASP A 26 -13.49 -9.26 -21.66
CA ASP A 26 -12.23 -9.70 -21.07
C ASP A 26 -11.11 -9.54 -22.09
N CYS A 27 -10.08 -8.78 -21.70
CA CYS A 27 -8.92 -8.40 -22.49
C CYS A 27 -7.63 -8.72 -21.71
N LEU A 28 -7.63 -9.83 -20.98
CA LEU A 28 -6.60 -10.18 -19.98
C LEU A 28 -5.22 -10.47 -20.59
N THR A 29 -5.18 -10.85 -21.88
CA THR A 29 -3.94 -11.19 -22.60
C THR A 29 -3.38 -10.03 -23.41
N LEU A 30 -4.13 -8.93 -23.57
CA LEU A 30 -3.64 -7.79 -24.33
C LEU A 30 -2.36 -7.23 -23.74
N THR A 31 -1.40 -7.01 -24.60
CA THR A 31 -0.14 -6.34 -24.30
C THR A 31 -0.28 -4.83 -24.50
N ARG A 32 0.76 -4.09 -24.13
CA ARG A 32 0.86 -2.67 -24.42
C ARG A 32 0.81 -2.40 -25.92
N ASP A 33 1.51 -3.22 -26.70
CA ASP A 33 1.63 -3.03 -28.16
C ASP A 33 0.28 -3.28 -28.85
N ASP A 34 -0.48 -4.29 -28.43
CA ASP A 34 -1.84 -4.52 -28.93
C ASP A 34 -2.76 -3.32 -28.72
N ILE A 35 -2.62 -2.61 -27.59
CA ILE A 35 -3.40 -1.40 -27.31
C ILE A 35 -2.96 -0.25 -28.22
N LEU A 36 -1.65 -0.09 -28.44
CA LEU A 36 -1.10 0.94 -29.33
C LEU A 36 -1.51 0.72 -30.78
N GLU A 37 -1.76 -0.52 -31.21
CA GLU A 37 -2.27 -0.89 -32.52
C GLU A 37 -3.79 -0.64 -32.68
N GLY A 38 -4.47 -0.09 -31.67
CA GLY A 38 -5.86 0.34 -31.76
C GLY A 38 -6.90 -0.72 -31.36
N THR A 39 -6.51 -1.84 -30.74
CA THR A 39 -7.43 -2.93 -30.34
C THR A 39 -8.57 -2.44 -29.42
N LEU A 40 -8.35 -1.34 -28.69
CA LEU A 40 -9.31 -0.77 -27.75
C LEU A 40 -9.91 0.59 -28.19
N GLU A 41 -9.87 0.91 -29.47
CA GLU A 41 -10.32 2.21 -30.01
C GLU A 41 -11.78 2.55 -29.63
N ASN A 42 -12.67 1.56 -29.55
CA ASN A 42 -14.09 1.73 -29.27
C ASN A 42 -14.49 1.52 -27.80
N ILE A 43 -13.52 1.58 -26.87
CA ILE A 43 -13.76 1.36 -25.43
C ILE A 43 -14.06 2.68 -24.74
N ASN A 44 -15.07 2.65 -23.84
CA ASN A 44 -15.47 3.79 -23.01
C ASN A 44 -14.92 3.71 -21.58
N GLY A 45 -14.66 2.50 -21.08
CA GLY A 45 -14.14 2.26 -19.75
C GLY A 45 -13.07 1.18 -19.70
N ILE A 46 -12.10 1.34 -18.83
CA ILE A 46 -11.04 0.36 -18.60
C ILE A 46 -11.04 -0.04 -17.12
N ILE A 47 -10.98 -1.37 -16.88
CA ILE A 47 -10.73 -1.98 -15.59
C ILE A 47 -9.33 -2.58 -15.61
N LEU A 48 -8.50 -2.20 -14.60
CA LEU A 48 -7.14 -2.74 -14.46
C LEU A 48 -6.72 -2.88 -12.98
N ARG A 49 -5.58 -3.50 -12.77
CA ARG A 49 -4.86 -3.55 -11.48
C ARG A 49 -3.45 -2.98 -11.64
N SER A 50 -2.43 -3.82 -11.83
CA SER A 50 -1.03 -3.39 -11.84
C SER A 50 -0.24 -3.83 -13.08
N ARG A 51 -0.78 -4.71 -13.91
CA ARG A 51 -0.07 -5.32 -15.03
C ARG A 51 0.36 -4.32 -16.11
N LEU A 52 -0.50 -3.38 -16.45
CA LEU A 52 -0.24 -2.41 -17.51
C LEU A 52 -0.12 -0.99 -16.96
N GLN A 53 0.78 -0.23 -17.57
CA GLN A 53 0.89 1.21 -17.35
C GLN A 53 0.05 1.94 -18.40
N ILE A 54 -0.85 2.80 -17.96
CA ILE A 54 -1.69 3.66 -18.79
C ILE A 54 -1.10 5.06 -18.80
N ASP A 55 -0.11 5.25 -19.65
CA ASP A 55 0.56 6.55 -19.86
C ASP A 55 -0.09 7.38 -20.96
N ALA A 56 0.43 8.60 -21.21
CA ALA A 56 -0.05 9.50 -22.23
C ALA A 56 -0.09 8.85 -23.63
N THR A 57 0.88 7.97 -23.95
CA THR A 57 0.95 7.30 -25.25
C THR A 57 -0.25 6.36 -25.43
N ILE A 58 -0.54 5.54 -24.42
CA ILE A 58 -1.74 4.66 -24.41
C ILE A 58 -3.02 5.51 -24.46
N LEU A 59 -3.13 6.56 -23.64
CA LEU A 59 -4.33 7.39 -23.61
C LEU A 59 -4.62 8.03 -24.98
N ASN A 60 -3.59 8.35 -25.77
CA ASN A 60 -3.75 8.92 -27.10
C ASN A 60 -4.35 7.95 -28.13
N THR A 61 -4.27 6.64 -27.92
CA THR A 61 -4.88 5.63 -28.80
C THR A 61 -6.33 5.32 -28.41
N LEU A 62 -6.87 5.93 -27.36
CA LEU A 62 -8.19 5.65 -26.80
C LEU A 62 -9.13 6.86 -26.89
N PRO A 63 -9.58 7.27 -28.09
CA PRO A 63 -10.32 8.52 -28.31
C PRO A 63 -11.69 8.54 -27.61
N ASN A 64 -12.30 7.39 -27.38
CA ASN A 64 -13.63 7.24 -26.78
C ASN A 64 -13.62 6.94 -25.29
N LEU A 65 -12.43 6.90 -24.65
CA LEU A 65 -12.28 6.55 -23.23
C LEU A 65 -12.84 7.67 -22.34
N GLN A 66 -13.75 7.32 -21.44
CA GLN A 66 -14.40 8.25 -20.50
C GLN A 66 -13.92 8.03 -19.06
N TRP A 67 -13.56 6.80 -18.71
CA TRP A 67 -13.10 6.49 -17.37
C TRP A 67 -12.13 5.30 -17.31
N ILE A 68 -11.32 5.31 -16.25
CA ILE A 68 -10.40 4.24 -15.89
C ILE A 68 -10.67 3.87 -14.44
N ALA A 69 -10.80 2.58 -14.13
CA ALA A 69 -10.99 2.11 -12.76
C ALA A 69 -9.91 1.09 -12.39
N ARG A 70 -9.13 1.42 -11.36
CA ARG A 70 -8.11 0.55 -10.82
C ARG A 70 -8.62 -0.20 -9.59
N SER A 71 -8.66 -1.54 -9.66
CA SER A 71 -9.00 -2.39 -8.52
C SER A 71 -7.81 -2.45 -7.55
N GLY A 72 -7.73 -1.45 -6.68
CA GLY A 72 -6.65 -1.22 -5.72
C GLY A 72 -6.66 0.21 -5.19
N SER A 73 -5.70 0.54 -4.33
CA SER A 73 -5.61 1.83 -3.65
C SER A 73 -4.76 2.85 -4.39
N GLY A 74 -3.60 2.47 -4.90
CA GLY A 74 -2.69 3.38 -5.61
C GLY A 74 -3.14 3.67 -7.03
N LEU A 75 -2.53 4.66 -7.68
CA LEU A 75 -2.82 5.07 -9.06
C LEU A 75 -1.53 5.30 -9.86
N GLU A 76 -0.40 4.80 -9.38
CA GLU A 76 0.93 5.07 -9.91
C GLU A 76 1.16 4.56 -11.33
N ASN A 77 0.32 3.62 -11.78
CA ASN A 77 0.37 3.09 -13.15
C ASN A 77 -0.56 3.82 -14.12
N ILE A 78 -1.15 4.96 -13.73
CA ILE A 78 -2.04 5.78 -14.58
C ILE A 78 -1.49 7.20 -14.65
N ASP A 79 -1.38 7.77 -15.84
CA ASP A 79 -1.04 9.17 -16.02
C ASP A 79 -2.25 10.05 -15.69
N LEU A 80 -2.31 10.49 -14.42
CA LEU A 80 -3.43 11.31 -13.91
C LEU A 80 -3.47 12.71 -14.54
N ILE A 81 -2.33 13.26 -14.97
CA ILE A 81 -2.25 14.57 -15.58
C ILE A 81 -2.89 14.52 -16.96
N GLU A 82 -2.51 13.55 -17.78
CA GLU A 82 -3.06 13.37 -19.11
C GLU A 82 -4.53 12.94 -19.05
N ALA A 83 -4.91 12.05 -18.14
CA ALA A 83 -6.31 11.67 -17.93
C ALA A 83 -7.18 12.90 -17.61
N LYS A 84 -6.72 13.78 -16.72
CA LYS A 84 -7.42 15.02 -16.36
C LYS A 84 -7.56 15.97 -17.56
N LYS A 85 -6.52 16.18 -18.35
CA LYS A 85 -6.57 17.02 -19.57
C LYS A 85 -7.63 16.54 -20.56
N ARG A 86 -7.84 15.24 -20.63
CA ARG A 86 -8.79 14.60 -21.53
C ARG A 86 -10.18 14.38 -20.91
N ASN A 87 -10.42 14.90 -19.69
CA ASN A 87 -11.64 14.71 -18.92
C ASN A 87 -11.99 13.23 -18.67
N ILE A 88 -10.97 12.35 -18.55
CA ILE A 88 -11.15 10.95 -18.22
C ILE A 88 -11.24 10.83 -16.69
N GLN A 89 -12.35 10.26 -16.20
CA GLN A 89 -12.51 10.01 -14.77
C GLN A 89 -11.64 8.83 -14.34
N VAL A 90 -10.95 8.96 -13.19
CA VAL A 90 -10.12 7.88 -12.64
C VAL A 90 -10.66 7.45 -11.29
N TYR A 91 -10.94 6.16 -11.15
CA TYR A 91 -11.47 5.53 -9.93
C TYR A 91 -10.45 4.57 -9.34
N ASN A 92 -10.38 4.56 -8.02
CA ASN A 92 -9.74 3.53 -7.21
C ASN A 92 -10.67 3.13 -6.05
N SER A 93 -10.27 2.14 -5.27
CA SER A 93 -11.11 1.60 -4.19
C SER A 93 -10.34 1.32 -2.89
N PRO A 94 -9.65 2.32 -2.29
CA PRO A 94 -8.89 2.11 -1.07
C PRO A 94 -9.75 1.62 0.10
N GLU A 95 -11.05 1.94 0.11
CA GLU A 95 -12.01 1.46 1.10
C GLU A 95 -12.13 -0.08 1.10
N GLY A 96 -11.83 -0.71 -0.04
CA GLY A 96 -11.95 -2.16 -0.20
C GLY A 96 -10.89 -2.97 0.51
N ASN A 97 -9.69 -2.43 0.70
CA ASN A 97 -8.57 -3.15 1.30
C ASN A 97 -8.00 -2.52 2.57
N ARG A 98 -8.55 -1.41 3.06
CA ARG A 98 -8.08 -0.73 4.27
C ARG A 98 -8.13 -1.62 5.51
N ASP A 99 -9.18 -2.45 5.66
CA ASP A 99 -9.32 -3.36 6.80
C ASP A 99 -8.22 -4.43 6.80
N ALA A 100 -7.99 -5.06 5.65
CA ALA A 100 -6.94 -6.06 5.48
C ALA A 100 -5.56 -5.47 5.81
N LEU A 101 -5.26 -4.27 5.31
CA LEU A 101 -4.00 -3.59 5.57
C LEU A 101 -3.84 -3.25 7.06
N GLY A 102 -4.87 -2.72 7.71
CA GLY A 102 -4.82 -2.41 9.16
C GLY A 102 -4.55 -3.67 10.00
N GLU A 103 -5.17 -4.79 9.67
CA GLU A 103 -4.96 -6.08 10.34
C GLU A 103 -3.56 -6.64 10.08
N HIS A 104 -3.08 -6.56 8.85
CA HIS A 104 -1.73 -7.00 8.50
C HIS A 104 -0.65 -6.21 9.25
N VAL A 105 -0.76 -4.88 9.28
CA VAL A 105 0.18 -4.01 9.99
C VAL A 105 0.14 -4.29 11.50
N LEU A 106 -1.04 -4.44 12.09
CA LEU A 106 -1.19 -4.84 13.49
C LEU A 106 -0.52 -6.19 13.75
N GLY A 107 -0.77 -7.19 12.88
CA GLY A 107 -0.12 -8.50 12.97
C GLY A 107 1.41 -8.41 12.91
N MET A 108 1.95 -7.56 12.03
CA MET A 108 3.39 -7.31 11.90
C MET A 108 3.97 -6.64 13.17
N ILE A 109 3.28 -5.65 13.74
CA ILE A 109 3.68 -5.00 15.00
C ILE A 109 3.73 -6.04 16.13
N LEU A 110 2.67 -6.84 16.31
CA LEU A 110 2.63 -7.86 17.36
C LEU A 110 3.67 -8.97 17.14
N MET A 111 3.90 -9.39 15.90
CA MET A 111 4.94 -10.36 15.55
C MET A 111 6.33 -9.85 15.96
N ILE A 112 6.63 -8.58 15.76
CA ILE A 112 7.88 -7.94 16.14
C ILE A 112 8.00 -7.84 17.66
N LEU A 113 7.02 -7.25 18.34
CA LEU A 113 7.06 -6.99 19.78
C LEU A 113 7.14 -8.27 20.61
N HIS A 114 6.40 -9.31 20.21
CA HIS A 114 6.40 -10.62 20.88
C HIS A 114 7.42 -11.60 20.32
N LYS A 115 8.24 -11.18 19.33
CA LYS A 115 9.29 -12.03 18.70
C LYS A 115 8.74 -13.34 18.13
N LEU A 116 7.47 -13.38 17.67
CA LEU A 116 6.75 -14.60 17.34
C LEU A 116 7.51 -15.49 16.35
N ARG A 117 8.09 -14.89 15.28
CA ARG A 117 8.88 -15.63 14.28
C ARG A 117 10.08 -16.37 14.89
N SER A 118 10.80 -15.73 15.80
CA SER A 118 11.96 -16.36 16.45
C SER A 118 11.56 -17.36 17.54
N CYS A 119 10.43 -17.13 18.22
CA CYS A 119 9.85 -18.07 19.17
C CYS A 119 9.49 -19.38 18.47
N ASP A 120 8.72 -19.31 17.39
CA ASP A 120 8.27 -20.44 16.58
C ASP A 120 9.48 -21.24 16.08
N ARG A 121 10.44 -20.55 15.42
CA ARG A 121 11.66 -21.19 14.92
C ARG A 121 12.46 -21.90 16.01
N SER A 122 12.64 -21.27 17.18
CA SER A 122 13.37 -21.83 18.30
C SER A 122 12.76 -23.16 18.77
N VAL A 123 11.43 -23.23 18.87
CA VAL A 123 10.74 -24.47 19.28
C VAL A 123 10.88 -25.57 18.22
N HIS A 124 10.76 -25.23 16.93
CA HIS A 124 11.01 -26.18 15.83
C HIS A 124 12.45 -26.73 15.83
N GLU A 125 13.42 -25.90 16.22
CA GLU A 125 14.83 -26.27 16.42
C GLU A 125 15.05 -27.03 17.77
N ARG A 126 13.97 -27.32 18.53
CA ARG A 126 14.00 -27.97 19.85
C ARG A 126 14.74 -27.18 20.95
N VAL A 127 14.78 -25.83 20.79
CA VAL A 127 15.37 -24.91 21.76
C VAL A 127 14.27 -24.23 22.57
N TRP A 128 14.23 -24.51 23.89
CA TRP A 128 13.24 -23.96 24.82
C TRP A 128 13.83 -22.79 25.63
N ALA A 129 14.00 -21.61 25.00
CA ALA A 129 14.73 -20.46 25.55
C ALA A 129 13.80 -19.29 25.95
N ARG A 130 13.01 -19.44 27.02
CA ARG A 130 12.00 -18.47 27.47
C ARG A 130 12.55 -17.05 27.65
N GLU A 131 13.67 -16.89 28.37
CA GLU A 131 14.22 -15.55 28.64
C GLU A 131 14.72 -14.83 27.39
N LYS A 132 15.28 -15.53 26.43
CA LYS A 132 15.72 -14.98 25.14
C LYS A 132 14.54 -14.40 24.35
N HIS A 133 13.36 -14.95 24.53
CA HIS A 133 12.15 -14.62 23.79
C HIS A 133 11.17 -13.72 24.57
N ARG A 134 11.61 -13.09 25.68
CA ARG A 134 10.81 -12.11 26.38
C ARG A 134 10.46 -10.95 25.44
N GLY A 135 9.17 -10.71 25.22
CA GLY A 135 8.63 -9.65 24.38
C GLY A 135 8.38 -8.35 25.13
N THR A 136 7.75 -7.39 24.44
CA THR A 136 7.29 -6.12 24.98
C THR A 136 5.80 -5.96 24.69
N GLU A 137 5.04 -5.41 25.63
CA GLU A 137 3.60 -5.17 25.46
C GLU A 137 3.35 -3.91 24.63
N LEU A 138 2.41 -4.00 23.69
CA LEU A 138 2.02 -2.87 22.85
C LEU A 138 1.35 -1.76 23.67
N SER A 139 0.61 -2.09 24.72
CA SER A 139 -0.07 -1.15 25.61
C SER A 139 0.86 -0.11 26.26
N SER A 140 2.15 -0.43 26.40
CA SER A 140 3.16 0.49 26.91
C SER A 140 3.77 1.43 25.86
N LYS A 141 3.31 1.35 24.59
CA LYS A 141 3.93 2.03 23.45
C LYS A 141 3.08 3.16 22.89
N THR A 142 3.78 4.11 22.26
CA THR A 142 3.16 5.12 21.40
C THR A 142 3.36 4.75 19.94
N VAL A 143 2.26 4.50 19.23
CA VAL A 143 2.26 4.22 17.80
C VAL A 143 2.06 5.52 17.02
N GLY A 144 3.05 5.91 16.23
CA GLY A 144 3.01 7.06 15.34
C GLY A 144 2.60 6.64 13.93
N ILE A 145 1.54 7.23 13.42
CA ILE A 145 1.00 7.01 12.06
C ILE A 145 1.38 8.21 11.19
N LEU A 146 2.19 7.99 10.15
CA LEU A 146 2.48 9.02 9.16
C LEU A 146 1.52 8.89 7.98
N GLY A 147 0.63 9.87 7.82
CA GLY A 147 -0.49 9.85 6.87
C GLY A 147 -1.78 9.27 7.48
N TYR A 148 -2.81 10.11 7.62
CA TYR A 148 -4.09 9.75 8.25
C TYR A 148 -5.24 9.73 7.22
N GLY A 149 -5.00 9.00 6.11
CA GLY A 149 -6.00 8.66 5.10
C GLY A 149 -6.75 7.37 5.42
N GLU A 150 -7.30 6.70 4.41
CA GLU A 150 -8.04 5.44 4.54
C GLU A 150 -7.25 4.35 5.28
N MET A 151 -5.95 4.23 4.99
CA MET A 151 -5.09 3.18 5.57
C MET A 151 -4.68 3.51 7.01
N GLY A 152 -4.22 4.74 7.25
CA GLY A 152 -3.80 5.17 8.60
C GLY A 152 -4.95 5.17 9.60
N SER A 153 -6.14 5.64 9.20
CA SER A 153 -7.33 5.60 10.05
C SER A 153 -7.81 4.18 10.34
N SER A 154 -7.67 3.26 9.37
CA SER A 154 -7.99 1.84 9.60
C SER A 154 -7.03 1.21 10.63
N LEU A 155 -5.74 1.50 10.56
CA LEU A 155 -4.79 1.04 11.57
C LEU A 155 -5.13 1.60 12.95
N ALA A 156 -5.41 2.91 13.08
CA ALA A 156 -5.81 3.52 14.34
C ALA A 156 -7.03 2.82 14.96
N LEU A 157 -8.04 2.51 14.13
CA LEU A 157 -9.21 1.75 14.56
C LEU A 157 -8.84 0.35 15.08
N LYS A 158 -7.94 -0.38 14.41
CA LYS A 158 -7.51 -1.72 14.86
C LYS A 158 -6.70 -1.66 16.17
N LEU A 159 -5.98 -0.57 16.41
CA LEU A 159 -5.19 -0.34 17.64
C LEU A 159 -6.04 0.05 18.86
N SER A 160 -7.26 0.57 18.68
CA SER A 160 -8.07 1.15 19.75
C SER A 160 -8.38 0.21 20.93
N GLY A 161 -8.47 -1.10 20.65
CA GLY A 161 -8.73 -2.11 21.70
C GLY A 161 -7.49 -2.62 22.44
N LEU A 162 -6.27 -2.13 22.10
CA LEU A 162 -5.01 -2.69 22.60
C LEU A 162 -4.34 -1.84 23.69
N GLY A 163 -4.96 -0.73 24.07
CA GLY A 163 -4.50 0.11 25.19
C GLY A 163 -3.24 0.94 24.92
N CYS A 164 -2.70 0.92 23.70
CA CYS A 164 -1.56 1.76 23.32
C CYS A 164 -2.00 3.21 23.00
N LYS A 165 -1.05 4.14 23.05
CA LYS A 165 -1.28 5.49 22.56
C LYS A 165 -1.12 5.52 21.05
N VAL A 166 -2.06 6.15 20.34
CA VAL A 166 -1.99 6.34 18.89
C VAL A 166 -1.92 7.82 18.60
N ILE A 167 -0.84 8.24 17.95
CA ILE A 167 -0.66 9.61 17.46
C ILE A 167 -0.54 9.58 15.95
N ALA A 168 -0.98 10.63 15.26
CA ALA A 168 -0.82 10.72 13.81
C ALA A 168 -0.41 12.12 13.37
N TYR A 169 0.43 12.17 12.35
CA TYR A 169 0.75 13.37 11.60
C TYR A 169 0.38 13.19 10.14
N ASP A 170 -0.37 14.15 9.60
CA ASP A 170 -0.69 14.25 8.18
C ASP A 170 -0.37 15.67 7.70
N LYS A 171 0.39 15.78 6.60
CA LYS A 171 0.82 17.09 6.08
C LYS A 171 -0.31 17.91 5.48
N TYR A 172 -1.36 17.24 5.01
CA TYR A 172 -2.44 17.84 4.22
C TYR A 172 -3.80 17.82 4.91
N LYS A 173 -3.90 17.10 6.02
CA LYS A 173 -5.15 16.91 6.75
C LYS A 173 -4.98 17.41 8.18
N SER A 174 -5.97 18.14 8.67
CA SER A 174 -6.03 18.65 10.04
C SER A 174 -7.40 18.37 10.65
N ASP A 175 -7.54 18.64 11.95
CA ASP A 175 -8.78 18.53 12.71
C ASP A 175 -9.36 17.10 12.71
N PHE A 176 -8.48 16.08 12.77
CA PHE A 176 -8.89 14.68 12.77
C PHE A 176 -8.70 13.97 14.13
N SER A 177 -8.34 14.69 15.19
CA SER A 177 -8.27 14.12 16.55
C SER A 177 -9.60 13.50 16.96
N SER A 178 -9.54 12.34 17.60
CA SER A 178 -10.70 11.59 18.07
C SER A 178 -10.31 10.69 19.25
N ASP A 179 -11.26 9.91 19.79
CA ASP A 179 -10.98 8.89 20.81
C ASP A 179 -10.02 7.79 20.31
N LEU A 180 -9.80 7.69 19.00
CA LEU A 180 -8.93 6.67 18.38
C LEU A 180 -7.51 7.16 18.13
N VAL A 181 -7.30 8.47 18.01
CA VAL A 181 -6.01 9.05 17.58
C VAL A 181 -5.88 10.49 18.06
N GLU A 182 -4.70 10.85 18.52
CA GLU A 182 -4.28 12.21 18.78
C GLU A 182 -3.57 12.76 17.54
N GLU A 183 -4.09 13.83 16.95
CA GLU A 183 -3.38 14.61 15.93
C GLU A 183 -2.23 15.37 16.57
N VAL A 184 -1.05 15.27 15.98
CA VAL A 184 0.16 15.92 16.50
C VAL A 184 0.90 16.67 15.40
N SER A 185 1.74 17.62 15.81
CA SER A 185 2.71 18.26 14.90
C SER A 185 3.78 17.27 14.43
N GLU A 186 4.46 17.60 13.32
CA GLU A 186 5.61 16.80 12.83
C GLU A 186 6.69 16.66 13.93
N ALA A 187 6.97 17.71 14.68
CA ALA A 187 7.96 17.68 15.76
C ALA A 187 7.57 16.72 16.89
N GLU A 188 6.31 16.74 17.32
CA GLU A 188 5.78 15.82 18.34
C GLU A 188 5.74 14.38 17.84
N PHE A 189 5.45 14.15 16.55
CA PHE A 189 5.52 12.85 15.93
C PHE A 189 6.92 12.22 16.08
N PHE A 190 7.99 12.96 15.75
CA PHE A 190 9.36 12.50 15.94
C PHE A 190 9.77 12.34 17.41
N GLN A 191 9.22 13.18 18.28
CA GLN A 191 9.56 13.16 19.69
C GLN A 191 8.92 12.00 20.46
N ARG A 192 7.72 11.56 20.06
CA ARG A 192 6.87 10.66 20.88
C ARG A 192 6.71 9.26 20.29
N SER A 193 6.98 9.05 19.00
CA SER A 193 6.76 7.74 18.36
C SER A 193 7.81 6.72 18.79
N GLU A 194 7.35 5.55 19.22
CA GLU A 194 8.16 4.37 19.52
C GLU A 194 7.93 3.24 18.49
N ILE A 195 6.80 3.27 17.80
CA ILE A 195 6.49 2.46 16.63
C ILE A 195 6.01 3.42 15.55
N VAL A 196 6.61 3.38 14.38
CA VAL A 196 6.30 4.26 13.26
C VAL A 196 5.73 3.46 12.11
N SER A 197 4.54 3.82 11.64
CA SER A 197 3.88 3.19 10.50
C SER A 197 3.59 4.20 9.40
N LEU A 198 4.06 3.91 8.18
CA LEU A 198 3.88 4.79 7.02
C LEU A 198 2.60 4.42 6.25
N HIS A 199 1.78 5.45 5.96
CA HIS A 199 0.52 5.35 5.19
C HIS A 199 0.37 6.50 4.20
N ILE A 200 1.47 6.88 3.56
CA ILE A 200 1.55 7.97 2.59
C ILE A 200 1.71 7.44 1.16
N PRO A 201 1.22 8.15 0.14
CA PRO A 201 1.40 7.76 -1.26
C PRO A 201 2.85 7.98 -1.70
N TRP A 202 3.25 7.35 -2.79
CA TRP A 202 4.48 7.68 -3.50
C TRP A 202 4.23 8.83 -4.47
N THR A 203 4.94 9.93 -4.26
CA THR A 203 4.94 11.14 -5.09
C THR A 203 6.37 11.64 -5.21
N ASP A 204 6.61 12.67 -6.04
CA ASP A 204 7.92 13.32 -6.11
C ASP A 204 8.37 13.89 -4.75
N GLU A 205 7.42 14.33 -3.92
CA GLU A 205 7.67 14.84 -2.58
C GLU A 205 8.05 13.75 -1.58
N THR A 206 7.41 12.57 -1.67
CA THR A 206 7.59 11.48 -0.70
C THR A 206 8.64 10.47 -1.14
N LYS A 207 9.17 10.58 -2.35
CA LYS A 207 10.27 9.74 -2.83
C LYS A 207 11.51 9.93 -1.95
N ASN A 208 12.03 8.83 -1.41
CA ASN A 208 13.16 8.83 -0.47
C ASN A 208 12.97 9.79 0.72
N LEU A 209 11.74 10.01 1.15
CA LEU A 209 11.42 10.82 2.33
C LEU A 209 12.11 10.25 3.58
N VAL A 210 12.04 8.92 3.74
CA VAL A 210 12.70 8.21 4.83
C VAL A 210 14.16 7.96 4.43
N ASN A 211 15.01 8.90 4.80
CA ASN A 211 16.46 8.88 4.62
C ASN A 211 17.17 9.13 5.96
N SER A 212 18.48 9.16 5.96
CA SER A 212 19.29 9.35 7.18
C SER A 212 18.91 10.62 7.96
N ASN A 213 18.63 11.73 7.27
CA ASN A 213 18.20 12.98 7.91
C ASN A 213 16.83 12.85 8.57
N TRP A 214 15.87 12.19 7.91
CA TRP A 214 14.54 11.96 8.48
C TRP A 214 14.60 11.01 9.69
N LEU A 215 15.36 9.91 9.58
CA LEU A 215 15.55 8.92 10.65
C LEU A 215 16.22 9.53 11.88
N SER A 216 17.17 10.45 11.70
CA SER A 216 17.87 11.11 12.81
C SER A 216 17.02 12.07 13.64
N LYS A 217 15.82 12.47 13.17
CA LYS A 217 14.90 13.35 13.91
C LYS A 217 14.22 12.64 15.09
N PHE A 218 14.16 11.31 15.12
CA PHE A 218 13.51 10.58 16.21
C PHE A 218 14.32 10.65 17.49
N LYS A 219 13.64 11.00 18.58
CA LYS A 219 14.25 11.13 19.91
C LYS A 219 14.56 9.77 20.55
N HIS A 220 13.72 8.78 20.29
CA HIS A 220 13.80 7.44 20.89
C HIS A 220 14.15 6.40 19.83
N GLN A 221 14.69 5.28 20.29
CA GLN A 221 14.73 4.06 19.47
C GLN A 221 13.29 3.64 19.12
N PHE A 222 13.04 3.24 17.87
CA PHE A 222 11.70 2.88 17.41
C PHE A 222 11.67 1.65 16.52
N VAL A 223 10.49 1.07 16.38
CA VAL A 223 10.16 0.04 15.37
C VAL A 223 9.65 0.76 14.12
N PHE A 224 10.17 0.40 12.96
CA PHE A 224 9.77 0.98 11.68
C PHE A 224 8.90 0.01 10.88
N ILE A 225 7.73 0.47 10.40
CA ILE A 225 6.80 -0.30 9.56
C ILE A 225 6.50 0.47 8.27
N ASN A 226 6.64 -0.20 7.14
CA ASN A 226 6.20 0.34 5.86
C ASN A 226 5.32 -0.67 5.10
N SER A 227 4.05 -0.34 4.97
CA SER A 227 3.05 -1.03 4.14
C SER A 227 2.45 -0.09 3.09
N SER A 228 3.10 1.05 2.84
CA SER A 228 2.63 2.05 1.88
C SER A 228 3.27 1.86 0.50
N ARG A 229 4.46 2.38 0.28
CA ARG A 229 5.25 2.23 -0.96
C ARG A 229 6.73 2.10 -0.63
N GLY A 230 7.42 1.19 -1.31
CA GLY A 230 8.85 0.96 -1.10
C GLY A 230 9.71 2.17 -1.42
N ALA A 231 9.43 2.85 -2.53
CA ALA A 231 10.20 4.02 -3.00
C ALA A 231 10.11 5.28 -2.09
N VAL A 232 9.28 5.25 -1.04
CA VAL A 232 9.27 6.29 0.02
C VAL A 232 10.50 6.18 0.93
N VAL A 233 11.14 5.01 0.97
CA VAL A 233 12.24 4.68 1.88
C VAL A 233 13.54 4.48 1.11
N ASN A 234 14.61 5.13 1.56
CA ASN A 234 15.97 4.75 1.21
C ASN A 234 16.36 3.55 2.09
N THR A 235 16.40 2.37 1.51
CA THR A 235 16.63 1.12 2.24
C THR A 235 18.03 1.07 2.85
N SER A 236 19.05 1.62 2.19
CA SER A 236 20.41 1.66 2.71
C SER A 236 20.50 2.50 3.99
N ASP A 237 19.89 3.69 3.99
CA ASP A 237 19.82 4.57 5.17
C ASP A 237 19.04 3.92 6.33
N LEU A 238 17.93 3.23 6.02
CA LEU A 238 17.16 2.50 7.02
C LEU A 238 17.98 1.38 7.67
N LEU A 239 18.77 0.63 6.89
CA LEU A 239 19.66 -0.41 7.42
C LEU A 239 20.81 0.18 8.25
N ASN A 240 21.34 1.36 7.88
CA ASN A 240 22.33 2.06 8.70
C ASN A 240 21.74 2.51 10.04
N ALA A 241 20.48 2.96 10.06
CA ALA A 241 19.76 3.27 11.30
C ALA A 241 19.49 2.03 12.17
N LEU A 242 19.29 0.85 11.55
CA LEU A 242 19.19 -0.41 12.25
C LEU A 242 20.53 -0.81 12.90
N ASP A 243 21.65 -0.68 12.17
CA ASP A 243 22.99 -0.99 12.69
C ASP A 243 23.41 -0.05 13.82
N SER A 244 23.04 1.23 13.75
CA SER A 244 23.30 2.19 14.84
C SER A 244 22.43 1.99 16.07
N GLY A 245 21.37 1.16 15.97
CA GLY A 245 20.39 0.93 17.04
C GLY A 245 19.33 2.03 17.16
N GLN A 246 19.28 3.01 16.26
CA GLN A 246 18.21 4.00 16.19
C GLN A 246 16.86 3.35 15.83
N VAL A 247 16.89 2.42 14.88
CA VAL A 247 15.76 1.53 14.56
C VAL A 247 16.02 0.18 15.23
N SER A 248 15.08 -0.32 16.01
CA SER A 248 15.22 -1.60 16.74
C SER A 248 14.80 -2.81 15.91
N SER A 249 13.80 -2.63 15.07
CA SER A 249 13.26 -3.66 14.17
C SER A 249 12.56 -3.01 13.00
N ILE A 250 12.49 -3.73 11.88
CA ILE A 250 11.89 -3.26 10.63
C ILE A 250 10.82 -4.26 10.19
N GLY A 251 9.64 -3.74 9.81
CA GLY A 251 8.57 -4.49 9.14
C GLY A 251 8.26 -3.86 7.78
N LEU A 252 8.43 -4.62 6.70
CA LEU A 252 8.17 -4.14 5.33
C LEU A 252 7.25 -5.10 4.60
N ASP A 253 6.11 -4.58 4.15
CA ASP A 253 5.27 -5.26 3.16
C ASP A 253 5.64 -4.84 1.74
N VAL A 254 6.36 -3.73 1.61
CA VAL A 254 6.79 -3.11 0.34
C VAL A 254 8.29 -2.84 0.36
N LEU A 255 8.95 -2.99 -0.79
CA LEU A 255 10.40 -2.78 -0.93
C LEU A 255 10.70 -1.70 -1.98
N GLU A 256 11.77 -0.91 -1.76
CA GLU A 256 12.27 0.08 -2.70
C GLU A 256 12.52 -0.49 -4.11
N PHE A 257 12.83 -1.78 -4.17
CA PHE A 257 13.22 -2.50 -5.38
C PHE A 257 12.06 -3.18 -6.11
N GLU A 258 10.84 -2.99 -5.68
CA GLU A 258 9.67 -3.53 -6.37
C GLU A 258 9.51 -2.91 -7.75
N GLY A 259 9.29 -3.76 -8.75
CA GLY A 259 8.85 -3.30 -10.06
C GLY A 259 7.45 -2.68 -10.01
N ARG A 260 7.11 -1.85 -10.99
CA ARG A 260 5.76 -1.24 -11.08
C ARG A 260 4.63 -2.27 -11.20
N SER A 261 4.93 -3.47 -11.68
CA SER A 261 3.99 -4.61 -11.77
C SER A 261 3.77 -5.32 -10.45
N LEU A 262 4.58 -5.06 -9.42
CA LEU A 262 4.58 -5.76 -8.12
C LEU A 262 4.88 -7.28 -8.23
N GLU A 263 5.43 -7.74 -9.36
CA GLU A 263 5.62 -9.16 -9.68
C GLU A 263 7.08 -9.59 -9.56
N GLY A 264 7.68 -9.40 -8.39
CA GLY A 264 8.94 -10.05 -8.06
C GLY A 264 10.13 -9.12 -7.86
N LEU A 265 11.13 -9.66 -7.19
CA LEU A 265 12.42 -9.05 -6.87
C LEU A 265 13.51 -9.41 -7.91
N ASP A 266 13.23 -10.34 -8.83
CA ASP A 266 14.21 -10.86 -9.80
C ASP A 266 14.59 -9.85 -10.88
N GLN A 267 13.90 -8.71 -10.94
CA GLN A 267 14.13 -7.65 -11.91
C GLN A 267 15.16 -6.59 -11.45
N ILE A 268 15.76 -6.74 -10.27
CA ILE A 268 16.79 -5.84 -9.77
C ILE A 268 18.05 -5.96 -10.66
N LYS A 269 18.30 -4.94 -11.47
CA LYS A 269 19.36 -4.97 -12.49
C LYS A 269 20.71 -4.47 -11.99
N ASP A 270 20.71 -3.47 -11.10
CA ASP A 270 21.93 -2.86 -10.60
C ASP A 270 22.54 -3.62 -9.40
N ALA A 271 23.86 -3.54 -9.27
CA ALA A 271 24.60 -4.26 -8.25
C ALA A 271 24.36 -3.70 -6.84
N GLU A 272 24.11 -2.40 -6.70
CA GLU A 272 23.89 -1.72 -5.43
C GLU A 272 22.54 -2.15 -4.82
N SER A 273 21.45 -2.13 -5.59
CA SER A 273 20.14 -2.61 -5.15
C SER A 273 20.18 -4.08 -4.75
N ARG A 274 20.92 -4.93 -5.50
CA ARG A 274 21.13 -6.34 -5.13
C ARG A 274 21.89 -6.49 -3.82
N ALA A 275 22.93 -5.72 -3.60
CA ALA A 275 23.72 -5.75 -2.37
C ALA A 275 22.87 -5.31 -1.17
N THR A 276 22.10 -4.24 -1.32
CA THR A 276 21.21 -3.72 -0.28
C THR A 276 20.11 -4.72 0.06
N LEU A 277 19.47 -5.35 -0.93
CA LEU A 277 18.50 -6.41 -0.70
C LEU A 277 19.13 -7.61 0.01
N THR A 278 20.32 -8.06 -0.43
CA THR A 278 21.03 -9.15 0.21
C THR A 278 21.30 -8.83 1.69
N ARG A 279 21.78 -7.61 1.98
CA ARG A 279 22.00 -7.14 3.34
C ARG A 279 20.69 -7.14 4.14
N LEU A 280 19.61 -6.60 3.61
CA LEU A 280 18.28 -6.59 4.24
C LEU A 280 17.84 -7.99 4.69
N LEU A 281 18.05 -9.00 3.85
CA LEU A 281 17.63 -10.38 4.10
C LEU A 281 18.44 -11.09 5.20
N THR A 282 19.60 -10.56 5.60
CA THR A 282 20.45 -11.17 6.65
C THR A 282 20.02 -10.82 8.07
N TYR A 283 19.24 -9.76 8.27
CA TYR A 283 18.88 -9.28 9.60
C TYR A 283 17.76 -10.10 10.25
N PRO A 284 17.98 -10.61 11.47
CA PRO A 284 16.96 -11.40 12.19
C PRO A 284 15.77 -10.57 12.68
N ASN A 285 15.94 -9.26 12.83
CA ASN A 285 14.94 -8.27 13.27
C ASN A 285 14.32 -7.48 12.10
N VAL A 286 14.46 -7.96 10.87
CA VAL A 286 13.74 -7.49 9.68
C VAL A 286 12.65 -8.52 9.34
N TYR A 287 11.43 -8.05 9.20
CA TYR A 287 10.22 -8.84 8.92
C TYR A 287 9.64 -8.40 7.58
N LEU A 288 9.45 -9.33 6.67
CA LEU A 288 9.07 -9.04 5.28
C LEU A 288 7.79 -9.79 4.90
N SER A 289 6.98 -9.15 4.07
CA SER A 289 5.89 -9.78 3.33
C SER A 289 5.86 -9.27 1.88
N PRO A 290 5.35 -10.05 0.92
CA PRO A 290 5.49 -9.76 -0.51
C PRO A 290 4.34 -8.89 -1.05
N HIS A 291 4.17 -7.68 -0.52
CA HIS A 291 3.15 -6.69 -0.90
C HIS A 291 1.71 -7.25 -0.82
N VAL A 292 1.40 -7.89 0.29
CA VAL A 292 0.12 -8.57 0.51
C VAL A 292 -0.72 -7.97 1.65
N ALA A 293 -0.30 -6.87 2.26
CA ALA A 293 -1.03 -6.27 3.38
C ALA A 293 -2.50 -5.97 3.06
N GLY A 294 -2.78 -5.55 1.83
CA GLY A 294 -4.14 -5.32 1.36
C GLY A 294 -4.79 -6.52 0.63
N TRP A 295 -4.21 -7.73 0.70
CA TRP A 295 -4.57 -8.86 -0.15
C TRP A 295 -5.21 -10.00 0.65
N THR A 296 -6.55 -9.93 0.82
CA THR A 296 -7.37 -10.98 1.46
C THR A 296 -8.52 -11.37 0.54
N ILE A 297 -9.18 -12.47 0.87
CA ILE A 297 -10.39 -12.92 0.15
C ILE A 297 -11.46 -11.82 0.17
N GLU A 298 -11.68 -11.21 1.32
CA GLU A 298 -12.68 -10.15 1.52
C GLU A 298 -12.29 -8.87 0.79
N SER A 299 -11.02 -8.48 0.81
CA SER A 299 -10.56 -7.27 0.12
C SER A 299 -10.73 -7.39 -1.40
N TYR A 300 -10.48 -8.57 -1.97
CA TYR A 300 -10.67 -8.84 -3.39
C TYR A 300 -12.12 -8.61 -3.85
N ILE A 301 -13.09 -9.02 -3.01
CA ILE A 301 -14.52 -8.78 -3.24
C ILE A 301 -14.84 -7.28 -3.06
N LYS A 302 -14.41 -6.69 -1.93
CA LYS A 302 -14.72 -5.30 -1.57
C LYS A 302 -14.15 -4.31 -2.58
N LEU A 303 -12.90 -4.47 -3.04
CA LEU A 303 -12.28 -3.63 -4.06
C LEU A 303 -13.15 -3.52 -5.31
N SER A 304 -13.63 -4.66 -5.80
CA SER A 304 -14.48 -4.75 -6.98
C SER A 304 -15.88 -4.19 -6.73
N ALA A 305 -16.46 -4.42 -5.54
CA ALA A 305 -17.78 -3.92 -5.18
C ALA A 305 -17.81 -2.39 -5.06
N PHE A 306 -16.81 -1.78 -4.42
CA PHE A 306 -16.70 -0.31 -4.32
C PHE A 306 -16.48 0.35 -5.68
N LEU A 307 -15.66 -0.24 -6.56
CA LEU A 307 -15.51 0.26 -7.92
C LEU A 307 -16.84 0.25 -8.68
N ALA A 308 -17.60 -0.86 -8.62
CA ALA A 308 -18.89 -0.92 -9.25
C ALA A 308 -19.83 0.20 -8.75
N GLN A 309 -19.87 0.45 -7.44
CA GLN A 309 -20.66 1.52 -6.86
C GLN A 309 -20.27 2.91 -7.38
N LYS A 310 -18.95 3.19 -7.43
CA LYS A 310 -18.43 4.49 -7.91
C LYS A 310 -18.73 4.70 -9.38
N ILE A 311 -18.48 3.70 -10.24
CA ILE A 311 -18.74 3.79 -11.68
C ILE A 311 -20.25 3.96 -11.94
N LEU A 312 -21.09 3.15 -11.30
CA LEU A 312 -22.54 3.20 -11.50
C LEU A 312 -23.18 4.48 -11.00
N LYS A 313 -22.60 5.12 -9.98
CA LYS A 313 -23.05 6.44 -9.52
C LYS A 313 -22.97 7.51 -10.62
N ASP A 314 -21.88 7.49 -11.40
CA ASP A 314 -21.60 8.54 -12.38
C ASP A 314 -22.07 8.16 -13.81
N PHE A 315 -22.12 6.86 -14.11
CA PHE A 315 -22.39 6.34 -15.47
C PHE A 315 -23.59 5.39 -15.54
N SER A 316 -24.47 5.35 -14.52
CA SER A 316 -25.67 4.53 -14.64
C SER A 316 -26.55 4.96 -15.81
N VAL A 317 -26.86 4.05 -16.72
CA VAL A 317 -27.92 4.26 -17.70
C VAL A 317 -29.24 4.36 -16.94
N LYS A 318 -29.84 5.56 -16.87
CA LYS A 318 -31.20 5.69 -16.32
C LYS A 318 -32.08 4.77 -17.14
N ARG A 319 -32.61 3.72 -16.52
CA ARG A 319 -33.70 2.95 -17.13
C ARG A 319 -34.88 3.91 -17.27
N THR A 320 -35.09 4.41 -18.50
CA THR A 320 -36.29 5.12 -18.90
C THR A 320 -37.46 4.13 -18.98
#